data_7c43c07d435f21bae3f8d50154e99ade
#
_entry.id   7c43c07d435f21bae3f8d50154e99ade
#
_cell.length_a   1.000
_cell.length_b   1.000
_cell.length_c   1.000
_cell.angle_alpha   90.00
_cell.angle_beta   90.00
_cell.angle_gamma   90.00
#
_symmetry.space_group_name_H-M   'P 1'
#
loop_
_entity.id
_entity.type
_entity.pdbx_description
1 polymer ?
#
loop_
_entity_poly.entity_id
_entity_poly.type
_entity_poly.pdbx_seq_one_letter_code
_entity_poly.pdbx_strand_id
1 'polypeptide(L)'
;MPVYERVFSDFRDRKVKLLEIGVYSGGCLCMWRDFFSEGSDIEGLDVHCASLNRELLGDIVVHDVDVMDWSTDKIYDIIIDDASHDADDQATTLANLWKNVSDGGMFVIEDVNRSLGPLIEDFVEKNDILLEKHDGDTEFSKVGSGDTLWIFRKRKSIGLTFFQKMARILSSLSGK
;
A
#
# COMPACT_ATOMS: atom_id res chain seq x y z
N MET A 1 -3.17 -16.72 2.74
CA MET A 1 -4.34 -15.87 2.94
C MET A 1 -4.65 -15.47 4.39
N PRO A 2 -4.37 -16.24 5.47
CA PRO A 2 -4.77 -15.86 6.83
C PRO A 2 -4.30 -14.46 7.28
N VAL A 3 -3.19 -13.98 6.73
CA VAL A 3 -2.66 -12.66 7.11
C VAL A 3 -3.42 -11.54 6.44
N TYR A 4 -3.68 -11.63 5.16
CA TYR A 4 -4.47 -10.63 4.47
C TYR A 4 -5.89 -10.54 5.02
N GLU A 5 -6.48 -11.68 5.44
CA GLU A 5 -7.76 -11.66 6.15
C GLU A 5 -7.69 -10.83 7.44
N ARG A 6 -6.60 -10.91 8.18
CA ARG A 6 -6.37 -10.09 9.39
C ARG A 6 -6.04 -8.65 9.04
N VAL A 7 -5.08 -8.43 8.11
CA VAL A 7 -4.59 -7.11 7.72
C VAL A 7 -5.70 -6.26 7.10
N PHE A 8 -6.53 -6.87 6.27
CA PHE A 8 -7.61 -6.20 5.54
C PHE A 8 -8.99 -6.39 6.17
N SER A 9 -9.07 -6.89 7.41
CA SER A 9 -10.34 -7.12 8.11
C SER A 9 -11.26 -5.90 8.12
N ASP A 10 -10.69 -4.72 8.36
CA ASP A 10 -11.44 -3.44 8.40
C ASP A 10 -11.95 -2.98 7.03
N PHE A 11 -11.49 -3.61 5.96
CA PHE A 11 -11.81 -3.26 4.57
C PHE A 11 -12.72 -4.27 3.89
N ARG A 12 -12.90 -5.47 4.46
CA ARG A 12 -13.56 -6.61 3.80
C ARG A 12 -14.99 -6.33 3.37
N ASP A 13 -15.77 -5.68 4.23
CA ASP A 13 -17.22 -5.45 4.02
C ASP A 13 -17.52 -4.07 3.42
N ARG A 14 -16.54 -3.43 2.82
CA ARG A 14 -16.70 -2.10 2.21
C ARG A 14 -16.06 -2.07 0.83
N LYS A 15 -16.57 -1.16 -0.01
CA LYS A 15 -15.94 -0.86 -1.29
C LYS A 15 -14.59 -0.19 -1.04
N VAL A 16 -13.55 -0.70 -1.69
CA VAL A 16 -12.19 -0.18 -1.60
C VAL A 16 -11.70 0.27 -2.96
N LYS A 17 -10.73 1.18 -2.94
CA LYS A 17 -9.88 1.49 -4.07
C LYS A 17 -8.51 0.89 -3.80
N LEU A 18 -8.10 -0.08 -4.60
CA LEU A 18 -6.84 -0.79 -4.46
C LEU A 18 -5.99 -0.64 -5.72
N LEU A 19 -4.71 -0.38 -5.50
CA LEU A 19 -3.68 -0.45 -6.55
C LEU A 19 -2.68 -1.54 -6.17
N GLU A 20 -2.40 -2.45 -7.11
CA GLU A 20 -1.33 -3.45 -7.01
C GLU A 20 -0.24 -3.12 -8.03
N ILE A 21 1.01 -3.02 -7.58
CA ILE A 21 2.20 -2.77 -8.38
C ILE A 21 2.96 -4.09 -8.46
N GLY A 22 3.25 -4.56 -9.69
CA GLY A 22 3.72 -5.92 -9.93
C GLY A 22 2.56 -6.90 -10.04
N VAL A 23 2.01 -7.04 -11.25
CA VAL A 23 0.74 -7.77 -11.47
C VAL A 23 0.99 -9.17 -12.04
N TYR A 24 2.14 -9.39 -12.71
CA TYR A 24 2.53 -10.63 -13.36
C TYR A 24 1.43 -11.15 -14.31
N SER A 25 0.66 -12.20 -13.93
CA SER A 25 -0.40 -12.79 -14.74
C SER A 25 -1.81 -12.24 -14.45
N GLY A 26 -1.97 -11.42 -13.43
CA GLY A 26 -3.24 -10.84 -12.99
C GLY A 26 -4.03 -11.67 -11.98
N GLY A 27 -3.45 -12.78 -11.50
CA GLY A 27 -4.14 -13.65 -10.55
C GLY A 27 -4.50 -12.97 -9.24
N CYS A 28 -3.59 -12.17 -8.69
CA CYS A 28 -3.81 -11.43 -7.44
C CYS A 28 -4.89 -10.37 -7.59
N LEU A 29 -4.95 -9.65 -8.72
CA LEU A 29 -6.02 -8.68 -8.99
C LEU A 29 -7.41 -9.33 -8.96
N CYS A 30 -7.55 -10.52 -9.55
CA CYS A 30 -8.81 -11.27 -9.52
C CYS A 30 -9.15 -11.71 -8.09
N MET A 31 -8.15 -12.13 -7.32
CA MET A 31 -8.32 -12.48 -5.93
C MET A 31 -8.79 -11.28 -5.10
N TRP A 32 -8.22 -10.08 -5.30
CA TRP A 32 -8.66 -8.87 -4.61
C TRP A 32 -10.09 -8.48 -4.99
N ARG A 33 -10.45 -8.58 -6.28
CA ARG A 33 -11.84 -8.37 -6.73
C ARG A 33 -12.82 -9.28 -6.00
N ASP A 34 -12.46 -10.55 -5.79
CA ASP A 34 -13.31 -11.54 -5.14
C ASP A 34 -13.26 -11.45 -3.60
N PHE A 35 -12.19 -10.85 -3.04
CA PHE A 35 -11.99 -10.67 -1.61
C PHE A 35 -12.78 -9.51 -1.04
N PHE A 36 -12.81 -8.36 -1.74
CA PHE A 36 -13.50 -7.15 -1.28
C PHE A 36 -14.95 -7.08 -1.74
N SER A 37 -15.73 -6.14 -1.19
CA SER A 37 -17.13 -5.96 -1.57
C SER A 37 -17.30 -5.63 -3.03
N GLU A 38 -18.39 -6.12 -3.64
CA GLU A 38 -18.75 -5.83 -5.02
C GLU A 38 -18.77 -4.32 -5.31
N GLY A 39 -18.17 -3.95 -6.43
CA GLY A 39 -17.99 -2.55 -6.84
C GLY A 39 -16.81 -1.86 -6.18
N SER A 40 -15.87 -2.62 -5.60
CA SER A 40 -14.51 -2.15 -5.30
C SER A 40 -13.80 -1.82 -6.61
N ASP A 41 -12.91 -0.83 -6.56
CA ASP A 41 -12.16 -0.32 -7.69
C ASP A 41 -10.73 -0.87 -7.59
N ILE A 42 -10.45 -1.94 -8.32
CA ILE A 42 -9.17 -2.66 -8.30
C ILE A 42 -8.41 -2.29 -9.56
N GLU A 43 -7.18 -1.82 -9.41
CA GLU A 43 -6.27 -1.49 -10.50
C GLU A 43 -4.92 -2.17 -10.33
N GLY A 44 -4.26 -2.44 -11.43
CA GLY A 44 -2.90 -2.95 -11.47
C GLY A 44 -1.95 -2.02 -12.21
N LEU A 45 -0.67 -2.16 -11.93
CA LEU A 45 0.41 -1.49 -12.64
C LEU A 45 1.59 -2.47 -12.81
N ASP A 46 2.06 -2.64 -14.04
CA ASP A 46 3.19 -3.52 -14.34
C ASP A 46 3.92 -3.04 -15.60
N VAL A 47 5.22 -3.26 -15.67
CA VAL A 47 6.05 -2.99 -16.86
C VAL A 47 5.99 -4.12 -17.89
N HIS A 48 5.39 -5.26 -17.57
CA HIS A 48 5.36 -6.47 -18.39
C HIS A 48 3.95 -7.06 -18.52
N CYS A 49 3.05 -6.30 -19.14
CA CYS A 49 1.64 -6.70 -19.32
C CYS A 49 1.38 -7.79 -20.35
N ALA A 50 2.40 -8.33 -21.01
CA ALA A 50 2.24 -9.36 -22.05
C ALA A 50 1.74 -10.72 -21.51
N SER A 51 2.00 -11.01 -20.22
CA SER A 51 1.59 -12.25 -19.55
C SER A 51 0.17 -12.20 -18.96
N LEU A 52 -0.49 -11.04 -19.01
CA LEU A 52 -1.81 -10.85 -18.40
C LEU A 52 -2.88 -11.71 -19.06
N ASN A 53 -3.65 -12.40 -18.24
CA ASN A 53 -4.86 -13.08 -18.67
C ASN A 53 -6.03 -12.09 -18.74
N ARG A 54 -6.16 -11.40 -19.89
CA ARG A 54 -7.18 -10.36 -20.12
C ARG A 54 -8.62 -10.87 -20.00
N GLU A 55 -8.88 -12.13 -20.31
CA GLU A 55 -10.20 -12.73 -20.14
C GLU A 55 -10.58 -12.87 -18.66
N LEU A 56 -9.62 -13.25 -17.82
CA LEU A 56 -9.82 -13.40 -16.38
C LEU A 56 -9.98 -12.05 -15.69
N LEU A 57 -9.23 -11.04 -16.11
CA LEU A 57 -9.26 -9.69 -15.54
C LEU A 57 -10.58 -8.97 -15.82
N GLY A 58 -11.22 -9.22 -16.97
CA GLY A 58 -12.45 -8.54 -17.35
C GLY A 58 -12.23 -7.04 -17.51
N ASP A 59 -12.90 -6.24 -16.69
CA ASP A 59 -12.86 -4.78 -16.68
C ASP A 59 -11.81 -4.17 -15.73
N ILE A 60 -11.01 -5.01 -15.04
CA ILE A 60 -9.91 -4.52 -14.21
C ILE A 60 -8.89 -3.78 -15.09
N VAL A 61 -8.61 -2.53 -14.74
CA VAL A 61 -7.63 -1.71 -15.43
C VAL A 61 -6.22 -2.09 -14.99
N VAL A 62 -5.33 -2.33 -15.95
CA VAL A 62 -3.90 -2.52 -15.69
C VAL A 62 -3.12 -1.53 -16.54
N HIS A 63 -2.32 -0.70 -15.86
CA HIS A 63 -1.43 0.30 -16.46
C HIS A 63 -0.12 -0.38 -16.88
N ASP A 64 0.20 -0.32 -18.19
CA ASP A 64 1.43 -0.86 -18.78
C ASP A 64 2.52 0.23 -18.75
N VAL A 65 3.16 0.41 -17.60
CA VAL A 65 4.12 1.49 -17.37
C VAL A 65 4.99 1.18 -16.15
N ASP A 66 6.20 1.72 -16.12
CA ASP A 66 7.05 1.67 -14.93
C ASP A 66 6.47 2.57 -13.82
N VAL A 67 6.41 2.07 -12.59
CA VAL A 67 5.93 2.84 -11.43
C VAL A 67 6.76 4.10 -11.19
N MET A 68 8.03 4.09 -11.57
CA MET A 68 8.91 5.27 -11.45
C MET A 68 8.51 6.40 -12.39
N ASP A 69 7.91 6.07 -13.55
CA ASP A 69 7.42 7.03 -14.54
C ASP A 69 5.91 7.34 -14.41
N TRP A 70 5.23 6.64 -13.48
CA TRP A 70 3.79 6.76 -13.32
C TRP A 70 3.40 7.75 -12.22
N SER A 71 2.32 8.46 -12.46
CA SER A 71 1.73 9.39 -11.48
C SER A 71 0.23 9.46 -11.61
N THR A 72 -0.46 9.71 -10.51
CA THR A 72 -1.90 9.84 -10.44
C THR A 72 -2.33 10.78 -9.32
N ASP A 73 -3.49 11.41 -9.48
CA ASP A 73 -4.16 12.15 -8.40
C ASP A 73 -5.19 11.27 -7.66
N LYS A 74 -5.37 10.01 -8.07
CA LYS A 74 -6.29 9.08 -7.43
C LYS A 74 -5.79 8.73 -6.03
N ILE A 75 -6.74 8.60 -5.11
CA ILE A 75 -6.49 8.21 -3.72
C ILE A 75 -6.98 6.78 -3.55
N TYR A 76 -6.14 5.93 -2.97
CA TYR A 76 -6.40 4.52 -2.73
C TYR A 76 -6.53 4.22 -1.24
N ASP A 77 -7.40 3.29 -0.89
CA ASP A 77 -7.49 2.76 0.47
C ASP A 77 -6.34 1.80 0.77
N ILE A 78 -5.88 1.09 -0.26
CA ILE A 78 -4.81 0.10 -0.18
C ILE A 78 -3.93 0.24 -1.41
N ILE A 79 -2.61 0.33 -1.20
CA ILE A 79 -1.60 0.18 -2.24
C ILE A 79 -0.73 -1.02 -1.85
N ILE A 80 -0.48 -1.94 -2.79
CA ILE A 80 0.38 -3.11 -2.60
C ILE A 80 1.54 -2.99 -3.59
N ASP A 81 2.76 -3.11 -3.10
CA ASP A 81 3.99 -3.17 -3.88
C ASP A 81 4.57 -4.58 -3.81
N ASP A 82 4.43 -5.32 -4.89
CA ASP A 82 4.93 -6.67 -5.13
C ASP A 82 5.73 -6.72 -6.45
N ALA A 83 6.55 -5.67 -6.69
CA ALA A 83 7.24 -5.47 -7.97
C ALA A 83 8.69 -6.01 -7.98
N SER A 84 9.69 -5.13 -7.94
CA SER A 84 11.10 -5.49 -8.19
C SER A 84 11.81 -6.15 -7.01
N HIS A 85 11.29 -5.99 -5.78
CA HIS A 85 11.92 -6.38 -4.51
C HIS A 85 13.32 -5.77 -4.28
N ASP A 86 13.68 -4.73 -5.04
CA ASP A 86 14.87 -3.93 -4.79
C ASP A 86 14.60 -2.88 -3.71
N ALA A 87 15.56 -2.65 -2.80
CA ALA A 87 15.35 -1.77 -1.66
C ALA A 87 15.17 -0.31 -2.05
N ASP A 88 15.91 0.18 -3.03
CA ASP A 88 15.82 1.57 -3.50
C ASP A 88 14.51 1.79 -4.26
N ASP A 89 14.06 0.81 -5.04
CA ASP A 89 12.78 0.84 -5.74
C ASP A 89 11.61 0.84 -4.73
N GLN A 90 11.61 -0.09 -3.76
CA GLN A 90 10.59 -0.16 -2.71
C GLN A 90 10.51 1.15 -1.90
N ALA A 91 11.66 1.74 -1.53
CA ALA A 91 11.71 3.02 -0.82
C ALA A 91 11.15 4.17 -1.68
N THR A 92 11.53 4.21 -2.95
CA THR A 92 11.11 5.26 -3.90
C THR A 92 9.61 5.16 -4.19
N THR A 93 9.10 3.96 -4.44
CA THR A 93 7.68 3.70 -4.68
C THR A 93 6.83 4.12 -3.47
N LEU A 94 7.24 3.71 -2.26
CA LEU A 94 6.58 4.14 -1.03
C LEU A 94 6.53 5.67 -0.91
N ALA A 95 7.67 6.34 -1.09
CA ALA A 95 7.76 7.79 -0.95
C ALA A 95 6.90 8.53 -1.98
N ASN A 96 6.91 8.10 -3.24
CA ASN A 96 6.17 8.72 -4.34
C ASN A 96 4.66 8.57 -4.20
N LEU A 97 4.20 7.39 -3.76
CA LEU A 97 2.78 7.04 -3.72
C LEU A 97 2.15 7.18 -2.33
N TRP A 98 2.91 7.51 -1.28
CA TRP A 98 2.35 7.74 0.06
C TRP A 98 1.26 8.82 0.08
N LYS A 99 1.41 9.86 -0.73
CA LYS A 99 0.40 10.91 -0.90
C LYS A 99 -0.94 10.38 -1.40
N ASN A 100 -0.90 9.28 -2.17
CA ASN A 100 -2.06 8.62 -2.78
C ASN A 100 -2.75 7.61 -1.85
N VAL A 101 -2.20 7.35 -0.65
CA VAL A 101 -2.88 6.55 0.39
C VAL A 101 -3.90 7.41 1.10
N SER A 102 -5.13 6.92 1.27
CA SER A 102 -6.21 7.62 1.98
C SER A 102 -5.94 7.71 3.49
N ASP A 103 -6.58 8.64 4.17
CA ASP A 103 -6.56 8.71 5.63
C ASP A 103 -7.18 7.43 6.25
N GLY A 104 -6.41 6.70 7.03
CA GLY A 104 -6.77 5.38 7.56
C GLY A 104 -6.57 4.24 6.57
N GLY A 105 -5.99 4.52 5.40
CA GLY A 105 -5.54 3.53 4.43
C GLY A 105 -4.17 2.96 4.75
N MET A 106 -3.64 2.15 3.85
CA MET A 106 -2.35 1.51 4.03
C MET A 106 -1.59 1.33 2.72
N PHE A 107 -0.27 1.32 2.85
CA PHE A 107 0.67 0.85 1.84
C PHE A 107 1.28 -0.46 2.33
N VAL A 108 1.34 -1.48 1.50
CA VAL A 108 1.87 -2.80 1.82
C VAL A 108 3.03 -3.07 0.90
N ILE A 109 4.15 -3.57 1.43
CA ILE A 109 5.28 -4.05 0.63
C ILE A 109 5.41 -5.54 0.88
N GLU A 110 5.37 -6.32 -0.20
CA GLU A 110 5.63 -7.76 -0.22
C GLU A 110 7.11 -8.02 -0.53
N ASP A 111 7.60 -9.18 -0.14
CA ASP A 111 8.99 -9.60 -0.37
C ASP A 111 10.02 -8.51 -0.06
N VAL A 112 9.88 -7.95 1.16
CA VAL A 112 10.64 -6.79 1.61
C VAL A 112 12.15 -7.06 1.58
N ASN A 113 12.89 -6.22 0.88
CA ASN A 113 14.34 -6.27 0.88
C ASN A 113 14.91 -5.91 2.27
N ARG A 114 15.85 -6.70 2.75
CA ARG A 114 16.47 -6.52 4.10
C ARG A 114 17.15 -5.16 4.27
N SER A 115 17.55 -4.52 3.19
CA SER A 115 18.17 -3.19 3.20
C SER A 115 17.17 -2.03 3.21
N LEU A 116 15.86 -2.29 3.11
CA LEU A 116 14.84 -1.25 3.06
C LEU A 116 14.77 -0.40 4.34
N GLY A 117 14.91 -1.03 5.51
CA GLY A 117 14.71 -0.35 6.79
C GLY A 117 15.45 0.99 6.92
N PRO A 118 16.79 1.03 6.78
CA PRO A 118 17.55 2.27 6.86
C PRO A 118 17.15 3.33 5.82
N LEU A 119 16.68 2.93 4.64
CA LEU A 119 16.31 3.87 3.56
C LEU A 119 15.03 4.64 3.86
N ILE A 120 14.14 4.07 4.67
CA ILE A 120 12.81 4.64 4.93
C ILE A 120 12.62 5.16 6.36
N GLU A 121 13.62 5.05 7.24
CA GLU A 121 13.50 5.41 8.65
C GLU A 121 13.03 6.86 8.84
N ASP A 122 13.74 7.81 8.23
CA ASP A 122 13.37 9.23 8.26
C ASP A 122 11.99 9.49 7.66
N PHE A 123 11.63 8.77 6.60
CA PHE A 123 10.34 8.91 5.93
C PHE A 123 9.20 8.45 6.84
N VAL A 124 9.36 7.33 7.51
CA VAL A 124 8.38 6.75 8.44
C VAL A 124 8.16 7.70 9.63
N GLU A 125 9.25 8.22 10.21
CA GLU A 125 9.18 9.16 11.33
C GLU A 125 8.51 10.48 10.92
N LYS A 126 8.97 11.09 9.84
CA LYS A 126 8.46 12.38 9.34
C LYS A 126 6.97 12.36 9.01
N ASN A 127 6.46 11.22 8.52
CA ASN A 127 5.07 11.08 8.12
C ASN A 127 4.17 10.46 9.22
N ASP A 128 4.71 10.24 10.44
CA ASP A 128 3.97 9.63 11.56
C ASP A 128 3.28 8.31 11.16
N ILE A 129 4.02 7.43 10.47
CA ILE A 129 3.52 6.17 9.92
C ILE A 129 3.52 5.10 11.00
N LEU A 130 2.45 4.34 11.11
CA LEU A 130 2.41 3.10 11.89
C LEU A 130 2.93 1.96 11.03
N LEU A 131 4.15 1.50 11.32
CA LEU A 131 4.79 0.38 10.61
C LEU A 131 4.59 -0.93 11.37
N GLU A 132 3.99 -1.91 10.72
CA GLU A 132 3.83 -3.29 11.17
C GLU A 132 4.68 -4.20 10.26
N LYS A 133 5.56 -5.02 10.85
CA LYS A 133 6.46 -5.91 10.12
C LYS A 133 6.10 -7.37 10.38
N HIS A 134 6.00 -8.14 9.32
CA HIS A 134 5.85 -9.59 9.36
C HIS A 134 7.07 -10.18 8.64
N ASP A 135 8.09 -10.49 9.40
CA ASP A 135 9.29 -11.15 8.88
C ASP A 135 9.10 -12.67 8.97
N GLY A 136 9.47 -13.39 7.93
CA GLY A 136 9.17 -14.79 7.58
C GLY A 136 9.25 -15.94 8.61
N ASP A 137 9.41 -15.65 9.90
CA ASP A 137 9.38 -16.65 10.99
C ASP A 137 7.97 -16.87 11.58
N THR A 138 6.95 -16.26 10.99
CA THR A 138 5.55 -16.38 11.43
C THR A 138 4.82 -17.51 10.68
N GLU A 139 3.53 -17.71 10.96
CA GLU A 139 2.67 -18.72 10.29
C GLU A 139 2.68 -18.65 8.74
N PHE A 140 3.28 -17.60 8.14
CA PHE A 140 3.50 -17.41 6.70
C PHE A 140 4.55 -18.37 6.12
N SER A 141 5.64 -18.65 6.82
CA SER A 141 6.72 -19.53 6.33
C SER A 141 6.28 -20.96 6.07
N LYS A 142 5.06 -21.34 6.50
CA LYS A 142 4.47 -22.67 6.22
C LYS A 142 3.91 -22.81 4.80
N VAL A 143 3.84 -21.72 4.02
CA VAL A 143 3.35 -21.75 2.64
C VAL A 143 4.47 -21.73 1.60
N GLY A 144 5.74 -21.77 2.02
CA GLY A 144 6.83 -22.23 1.14
C GLY A 144 7.79 -21.17 0.60
N SER A 145 7.67 -19.91 0.97
CA SER A 145 8.69 -18.88 0.71
C SER A 145 8.85 -18.04 1.97
N GLY A 146 10.04 -17.52 2.23
CA GLY A 146 10.30 -16.64 3.36
C GLY A 146 9.75 -15.24 3.15
N ASP A 147 8.49 -15.15 2.76
CA ASP A 147 7.81 -13.91 2.37
C ASP A 147 7.76 -12.95 3.55
N THR A 148 8.35 -11.79 3.37
CA THR A 148 8.30 -10.69 4.34
C THR A 148 7.24 -9.70 3.90
N LEU A 149 6.43 -9.23 4.84
CA LEU A 149 5.36 -8.26 4.57
C LEU A 149 5.49 -7.08 5.52
N TRP A 150 5.63 -5.89 4.98
CA TRP A 150 5.61 -4.67 5.77
C TRP A 150 4.39 -3.82 5.43
N ILE A 151 3.68 -3.36 6.48
CA ILE A 151 2.42 -2.62 6.37
C ILE A 151 2.61 -1.24 6.97
N PHE A 152 2.44 -0.23 6.15
CA PHE A 152 2.54 1.18 6.49
C PHE A 152 1.13 1.76 6.59
N ARG A 153 0.64 2.02 7.81
CA ARG A 153 -0.71 2.55 8.03
C ARG A 153 -0.70 4.06 8.16
N LYS A 154 -1.51 4.73 7.36
CA LYS A 154 -1.72 6.16 7.45
C LYS A 154 -2.74 6.45 8.54
N ARG A 155 -2.37 7.29 9.50
CA ARG A 155 -3.29 7.68 10.56
C ARG A 155 -4.49 8.42 9.98
N LYS A 156 -5.66 8.16 10.53
CA LYS A 156 -6.84 8.98 10.23
C LYS A 156 -6.57 10.39 10.73
N SER A 157 -6.73 11.37 9.86
CA SER A 157 -6.73 12.77 10.28
C SER A 157 -7.87 12.94 11.27
N ILE A 158 -7.54 13.07 12.55
CA ILE A 158 -8.52 13.52 13.54
C ILE A 158 -8.85 14.94 13.11
N GLY A 159 -10.05 15.15 12.59
CA GLY A 159 -10.52 16.48 12.24
C GLY A 159 -10.39 17.38 13.46
N LEU A 160 -9.25 18.09 13.58
CA LEU A 160 -9.03 19.02 14.66
C LEU A 160 -10.17 20.02 14.62
N THR A 161 -10.93 20.12 15.69
CA THR A 161 -11.92 21.16 15.86
C THR A 161 -11.22 22.52 15.66
N PHE A 162 -11.96 23.53 15.26
CA PHE A 162 -11.39 24.88 15.10
C PHE A 162 -10.52 25.29 16.29
N PHE A 163 -10.94 24.96 17.52
CA PHE A 163 -10.20 25.24 18.75
C PHE A 163 -8.85 24.50 18.83
N GLN A 164 -8.79 23.23 18.41
CA GLN A 164 -7.55 22.45 18.40
C GLN A 164 -6.56 22.95 17.34
N LYS A 165 -7.06 23.40 16.17
CA LYS A 165 -6.23 24.06 15.14
C LYS A 165 -5.65 25.36 15.66
N MET A 166 -6.48 26.20 16.32
CA MET A 166 -6.04 27.44 16.93
C MET A 166 -5.02 27.22 18.05
N ALA A 167 -5.21 26.22 18.90
CA ALA A 167 -4.25 25.88 19.97
C ALA A 167 -2.89 25.47 19.42
N ARG A 168 -2.83 24.71 18.31
CA ARG A 168 -1.57 24.35 17.62
C ARG A 168 -0.87 25.60 17.05
N ILE A 169 -1.62 26.51 16.44
CA ILE A 169 -1.07 27.76 15.89
C ILE A 169 -0.50 28.62 17.02
N LEU A 170 -1.21 28.78 18.12
CA LEU A 170 -0.78 29.59 19.26
C LEU A 170 0.46 28.99 19.98
N SER A 171 0.55 27.66 20.10
CA SER A 171 1.73 27.00 20.65
C SER A 171 2.98 27.14 19.77
N SER A 172 2.81 27.20 18.46
CA SER A 172 3.93 27.47 17.51
C SER A 172 4.40 28.92 17.52
N LEU A 173 3.58 29.86 17.98
CA LEU A 173 3.91 31.29 18.09
C LEU A 173 4.52 31.67 19.45
N SER A 174 4.28 30.86 20.50
CA SER A 174 4.78 31.11 21.85
C SER A 174 6.16 30.47 22.13
N GLY A 175 6.73 29.75 21.16
CA GLY A 175 8.05 29.10 21.26
C GLY A 175 9.20 29.92 20.63
N LYS A 176 9.08 31.26 20.53
CA LYS A 176 10.16 32.16 20.14
C LYS A 176 10.50 33.10 21.27
#